data_2f0b49f8a4c8681094981d161ecf8752
#
_entry.id   2f0b49f8a4c8681094981d161ecf8752
#
_cell.length_a   1.000
_cell.length_b   1.000
_cell.length_c   1.000
_cell.angle_alpha   90.00
_cell.angle_beta   90.00
_cell.angle_gamma   90.00
#
_symmetry.space_group_name_H-M   'P 1'
#
loop_
_entity.id
_entity.type
_entity.pdbx_description
1 polymer ?
#
loop_
_entity_poly.entity_id
_entity_poly.type
_entity_poly.pdbx_seq_one_letter_code
_entity_poly.pdbx_strand_id
1 'polypeptide(L)'
;MEQNKKIKTRYTAPYKNSEIQRTLWPYQVLLDNGTVYLFAHSEYNDVDLLYDLNKLDGITITNEEFELPEDFDFTKRCKGGRLGAFSSDKVVKYKIEVTGYASYWIKDHKWADDQTFEDIDDEDVIIRFSSCQFAKVMELVLSLGSSAKPLAPKSFVNKWKEEVTAMFKSLNE
;
A
#
# COMPACT_ATOMS: atom_id res chain seq x y z
N MET A 1 -27.28 14.59 5.57
CA MET A 1 -26.75 13.47 6.39
C MET A 1 -26.33 12.37 5.45
N GLU A 2 -25.06 12.01 5.42
CA GLU A 2 -24.61 10.82 4.74
C GLU A 2 -25.21 9.61 5.48
N GLN A 3 -25.95 8.77 4.74
CA GLN A 3 -26.52 7.56 5.32
C GLN A 3 -25.48 6.46 5.14
N ASN A 4 -24.93 5.95 6.24
CA ASN A 4 -24.02 4.82 6.24
C ASN A 4 -24.83 3.52 5.99
N LYS A 5 -25.08 3.20 4.72
CA LYS A 5 -25.82 2.01 4.31
C LYS A 5 -24.89 0.89 3.90
N LYS A 6 -25.24 -0.33 4.32
CA LYS A 6 -24.58 -1.54 3.85
C LYS A 6 -24.85 -1.74 2.37
N ILE A 7 -23.89 -2.38 1.69
CA ILE A 7 -24.05 -2.79 0.29
C ILE A 7 -23.95 -4.29 0.16
N LYS A 8 -24.69 -4.86 -0.79
CA LYS A 8 -24.54 -6.24 -1.26
C LYS A 8 -23.90 -6.22 -2.64
N THR A 9 -22.93 -7.10 -2.84
CA THR A 9 -22.18 -7.19 -4.09
C THR A 9 -21.62 -8.57 -4.29
N ARG A 10 -21.27 -8.92 -5.52
CA ARG A 10 -20.46 -10.09 -5.86
C ARG A 10 -19.00 -9.64 -5.97
N TYR A 11 -18.11 -10.40 -5.38
CA TYR A 11 -16.67 -10.13 -5.43
C TYR A 11 -15.93 -11.31 -6.05
N THR A 12 -15.15 -11.02 -7.07
CA THR A 12 -14.25 -11.98 -7.71
C THR A 12 -12.89 -11.89 -7.06
N ALA A 13 -12.56 -12.86 -6.18
CA ALA A 13 -11.28 -12.86 -5.50
C ALA A 13 -10.12 -13.05 -6.49
N PRO A 14 -8.99 -12.29 -6.36
CA PRO A 14 -7.76 -12.57 -7.09
C PRO A 14 -7.36 -14.03 -6.79
N TYR A 15 -6.94 -14.78 -7.74
CA TYR A 15 -6.53 -16.19 -7.59
C TYR A 15 -7.63 -17.24 -7.38
N LYS A 16 -8.89 -16.85 -7.25
CA LYS A 16 -10.02 -17.79 -7.22
C LYS A 16 -11.04 -17.31 -8.23
N ASN A 17 -11.26 -18.07 -9.30
CA ASN A 17 -12.34 -17.82 -10.27
C ASN A 17 -13.74 -18.09 -9.67
N SER A 18 -13.94 -17.74 -8.41
CA SER A 18 -15.22 -17.91 -7.72
C SER A 18 -15.77 -16.54 -7.34
N GLU A 19 -16.94 -16.24 -7.84
CA GLU A 19 -17.74 -15.12 -7.37
C GLU A 19 -18.32 -15.46 -6.00
N ILE A 20 -18.12 -14.58 -5.03
CA ILE A 20 -18.65 -14.76 -3.69
C ILE A 20 -19.50 -13.54 -3.35
N GLN A 21 -20.74 -13.79 -2.96
CA GLN A 21 -21.61 -12.72 -2.48
C GLN A 21 -21.09 -12.17 -1.16
N ARG A 22 -21.07 -10.84 -1.03
CA ARG A 22 -20.59 -10.10 0.14
C ARG A 22 -21.62 -9.08 0.57
N THR A 23 -21.80 -8.93 1.89
CA THR A 23 -22.38 -7.75 2.51
C THR A 23 -21.22 -6.95 3.09
N LEU A 24 -21.10 -5.70 2.67
CA LEU A 24 -20.00 -4.82 3.04
C LEU A 24 -20.55 -3.55 3.71
N TRP A 25 -19.80 -3.05 4.69
CA TRP A 25 -19.99 -1.73 5.28
C TRP A 25 -18.95 -0.79 4.66
N PRO A 26 -19.32 0.03 3.68
CA PRO A 26 -18.37 0.86 2.95
C PRO A 26 -17.88 2.01 3.83
N TYR A 27 -16.59 2.03 4.12
CA TYR A 27 -15.98 3.07 4.95
C TYR A 27 -15.39 4.21 4.12
N GLN A 28 -14.52 3.87 3.17
CA GLN A 28 -13.78 4.86 2.41
C GLN A 28 -13.39 4.34 1.02
N VAL A 29 -13.41 5.25 0.04
CA VAL A 29 -12.87 5.01 -1.31
C VAL A 29 -11.46 5.60 -1.39
N LEU A 30 -10.57 4.86 -2.04
CA LEU A 30 -9.15 5.19 -2.17
C LEU A 30 -8.71 5.02 -3.62
N LEU A 31 -7.84 5.90 -4.10
CA LEU A 31 -7.14 5.74 -5.36
C LEU A 31 -5.68 5.37 -5.09
N ASP A 32 -5.22 4.25 -5.64
CA ASP A 32 -3.83 3.80 -5.55
C ASP A 32 -3.35 3.27 -6.89
N ASN A 33 -2.29 3.86 -7.44
CA ASN A 33 -1.70 3.49 -8.73
C ASN A 33 -2.73 3.30 -9.87
N GLY A 34 -3.70 4.24 -9.96
CA GLY A 34 -4.74 4.20 -11.00
C GLY A 34 -5.88 3.20 -10.75
N THR A 35 -5.84 2.45 -9.65
CA THR A 35 -6.91 1.54 -9.25
C THR A 35 -7.71 2.14 -8.09
N VAL A 36 -9.03 2.09 -8.19
CA VAL A 36 -9.93 2.55 -7.14
C VAL A 36 -10.26 1.39 -6.22
N TYR A 37 -10.04 1.58 -4.93
CA TYR A 37 -10.32 0.60 -3.89
C TYR A 37 -11.41 1.09 -2.96
N LEU A 38 -12.22 0.16 -2.49
CA LEU A 38 -13.15 0.35 -1.37
C LEU A 38 -12.57 -0.28 -0.12
N PHE A 39 -12.32 0.52 0.92
CA PHE A 39 -12.06 0.01 2.26
C PHE A 39 -13.39 -0.22 2.95
N ALA A 40 -13.66 -1.44 3.36
CA ALA A 40 -14.93 -1.83 3.92
C ALA A 40 -14.79 -2.98 4.94
N HIS A 41 -15.69 -3.00 5.91
CA HIS A 41 -15.89 -4.19 6.75
C HIS A 41 -16.65 -5.26 5.97
N SER A 42 -16.21 -6.50 6.09
CA SER A 42 -16.85 -7.67 5.49
C SER A 42 -17.56 -8.49 6.55
N GLU A 43 -18.89 -8.56 6.50
CA GLU A 43 -19.66 -9.39 7.42
C GLU A 43 -19.34 -10.90 7.28
N TYR A 44 -18.86 -11.33 6.14
CA TYR A 44 -18.56 -12.74 5.90
C TYR A 44 -17.37 -13.25 6.73
N ASN A 45 -16.33 -12.44 6.91
CA ASN A 45 -15.11 -12.85 7.64
C ASN A 45 -14.93 -12.05 8.93
N ASP A 46 -15.81 -11.08 9.20
CA ASP A 46 -15.70 -10.14 10.34
C ASP A 46 -14.37 -9.37 10.37
N VAL A 47 -13.94 -8.86 9.20
CA VAL A 47 -12.69 -8.12 9.05
C VAL A 47 -12.82 -6.95 8.09
N ASP A 48 -11.98 -5.94 8.29
CA ASP A 48 -11.85 -4.79 7.40
C ASP A 48 -10.86 -5.13 6.27
N LEU A 49 -11.29 -4.98 5.02
CA LEU A 49 -10.53 -5.34 3.83
C LEU A 49 -10.59 -4.23 2.78
N LEU A 50 -9.60 -4.26 1.87
CA LEU A 50 -9.59 -3.48 0.64
C LEU A 50 -10.13 -4.32 -0.52
N TYR A 51 -11.13 -3.77 -1.20
CA TYR A 51 -11.74 -4.34 -2.38
C TYR A 51 -11.41 -3.49 -3.60
N ASP A 52 -10.83 -4.08 -4.63
CA ASP A 52 -10.73 -3.46 -5.93
C ASP A 52 -12.15 -3.28 -6.51
N LEU A 53 -12.56 -2.01 -6.75
CA LEU A 53 -13.90 -1.71 -7.24
C LEU A 53 -14.19 -2.35 -8.60
N ASN A 54 -13.18 -2.58 -9.43
CA ASN A 54 -13.36 -3.26 -10.72
C ASN A 54 -13.73 -4.74 -10.58
N LYS A 55 -13.57 -5.30 -9.37
CA LYS A 55 -13.90 -6.71 -9.05
C LYS A 55 -15.20 -6.84 -8.26
N LEU A 56 -15.87 -5.73 -8.00
CA LEU A 56 -17.20 -5.70 -7.41
C LEU A 56 -18.24 -5.61 -8.52
N ASP A 57 -19.16 -6.57 -8.56
CA ASP A 57 -20.26 -6.59 -9.53
C ASP A 57 -21.62 -6.60 -8.84
N GLY A 58 -22.61 -5.99 -9.46
CA GLY A 58 -23.98 -5.97 -8.98
C GLY A 58 -24.12 -5.27 -7.62
N ILE A 59 -23.48 -4.11 -7.42
CA ILE A 59 -23.58 -3.34 -6.18
C ILE A 59 -25.01 -2.89 -5.96
N THR A 60 -25.62 -3.31 -4.83
CA THR A 60 -26.95 -2.92 -4.39
C THR A 60 -26.89 -2.32 -3.01
N ILE A 61 -27.39 -1.11 -2.85
CA ILE A 61 -27.52 -0.46 -1.53
C ILE A 61 -28.69 -1.11 -0.80
N THR A 62 -28.46 -1.52 0.44
CA THR A 62 -29.49 -2.10 1.30
C THR A 62 -30.21 -1.02 2.12
N ASN A 63 -31.29 -1.42 2.79
CA ASN A 63 -31.94 -0.55 3.78
C ASN A 63 -31.29 -0.63 5.17
N GLU A 64 -30.32 -1.54 5.36
CA GLU A 64 -29.61 -1.71 6.60
C GLU A 64 -28.53 -0.63 6.74
N GLU A 65 -28.49 -0.01 7.90
CA GLU A 65 -27.47 0.97 8.27
C GLU A 65 -26.38 0.31 9.11
N PHE A 66 -25.20 0.91 9.14
CA PHE A 66 -24.11 0.54 10.02
C PHE A 66 -23.56 1.79 10.71
N GLU A 67 -22.97 1.62 11.87
CA GLU A 67 -22.28 2.71 12.58
C GLU A 67 -20.80 2.70 12.19
N LEU A 68 -20.32 3.84 11.69
CA LEU A 68 -18.90 4.03 11.51
C LEU A 68 -18.27 4.19 12.90
N PRO A 69 -17.17 3.46 13.23
CA PRO A 69 -16.49 3.67 14.51
C PRO A 69 -16.17 5.14 14.73
N GLU A 70 -16.45 5.68 15.91
CA GLU A 70 -16.26 7.12 16.24
C GLU A 70 -14.80 7.57 16.02
N ASP A 71 -13.86 6.68 16.24
CA ASP A 71 -12.42 6.89 16.06
C ASP A 71 -11.90 6.42 14.69
N PHE A 72 -12.82 6.21 13.70
CA PHE A 72 -12.41 5.75 12.40
C PHE A 72 -11.45 6.75 11.74
N ASP A 73 -10.25 6.31 11.54
CA ASP A 73 -9.19 7.01 10.81
C ASP A 73 -8.45 6.00 9.94
N PHE A 74 -8.63 6.14 8.63
CA PHE A 74 -8.00 5.24 7.67
C PHE A 74 -6.48 5.25 7.80
N THR A 75 -5.87 6.41 8.09
CA THR A 75 -4.41 6.53 8.26
C THR A 75 -3.92 5.70 9.45
N LYS A 76 -4.66 5.73 10.56
CA LYS A 76 -4.37 4.88 11.72
C LYS A 76 -4.57 3.40 11.40
N ARG A 77 -5.62 3.05 10.65
CA ARG A 77 -5.86 1.66 10.20
C ARG A 77 -4.72 1.16 9.31
N CYS A 78 -4.17 2.03 8.46
CA CYS A 78 -2.98 1.73 7.65
C CYS A 78 -1.66 1.89 8.42
N LYS A 79 -1.70 2.08 9.74
CA LYS A 79 -0.50 2.23 10.59
C LYS A 79 0.47 3.29 10.05
N GLY A 80 -0.08 4.41 9.59
CA GLY A 80 0.70 5.52 9.01
C GLY A 80 1.31 5.26 7.64
N GLY A 81 0.93 4.15 6.97
CA GLY A 81 1.39 3.88 5.60
C GLY A 81 0.91 4.95 4.62
N ARG A 82 1.84 5.53 3.84
CA ARG A 82 1.56 6.61 2.88
C ARG A 82 1.90 6.26 1.44
N LEU A 83 2.45 5.07 1.21
CA LEU A 83 2.91 4.63 -0.11
C LEU A 83 1.80 3.98 -0.93
N GLY A 84 0.64 3.70 -0.33
CA GLY A 84 -0.49 3.10 -1.01
C GLY A 84 -1.51 2.49 -0.06
N ALA A 85 -2.51 1.83 -0.63
CA ALA A 85 -3.66 1.29 0.09
C ALA A 85 -3.37 0.01 0.91
N PHE A 86 -2.33 -0.73 0.53
CA PHE A 86 -2.03 -2.03 1.14
C PHE A 86 -1.08 -1.92 2.31
N SER A 87 -1.38 -2.58 3.41
CA SER A 87 -0.57 -2.62 4.60
C SER A 87 -0.45 -4.04 5.17
N SER A 88 0.58 -4.25 5.99
CA SER A 88 0.74 -5.47 6.78
C SER A 88 0.70 -5.13 8.26
N ASP A 89 0.60 -6.14 9.13
CA ASP A 89 0.61 -5.93 10.58
C ASP A 89 1.96 -5.53 11.14
N LYS A 90 3.03 -5.70 10.35
CA LYS A 90 4.39 -5.46 10.80
C LYS A 90 4.95 -4.15 10.26
N VAL A 91 5.22 -3.21 11.14
CA VAL A 91 5.98 -2.00 10.82
C VAL A 91 7.47 -2.33 10.71
N VAL A 92 8.09 -1.90 9.63
CA VAL A 92 9.50 -2.12 9.31
C VAL A 92 10.20 -0.77 9.16
N LYS A 93 11.41 -0.66 9.72
CA LYS A 93 12.28 0.52 9.56
C LYS A 93 13.20 0.33 8.37
N TYR A 94 13.10 1.23 7.42
CA TYR A 94 13.89 1.23 6.19
C TYR A 94 15.03 2.24 6.27
N LYS A 95 16.14 1.90 5.61
CA LYS A 95 17.25 2.80 5.32
C LYS A 95 17.62 2.60 3.85
N ILE A 96 17.50 3.64 3.05
CA ILE A 96 17.71 3.60 1.61
C ILE A 96 18.64 4.74 1.23
N GLU A 97 19.69 4.42 0.50
CA GLU A 97 20.57 5.37 -0.17
C GLU A 97 19.97 5.73 -1.51
N VAL A 98 19.87 7.03 -1.82
CA VAL A 98 19.33 7.55 -3.08
C VAL A 98 20.31 8.56 -3.64
N THR A 99 20.66 8.40 -4.93
CA THR A 99 21.76 9.13 -5.56
C THR A 99 21.31 9.96 -6.76
N GLY A 100 22.07 11.00 -7.07
CA GLY A 100 21.87 11.89 -8.21
C GLY A 100 20.52 12.61 -8.19
N TYR A 101 19.92 12.83 -9.34
CA TYR A 101 18.65 13.56 -9.45
C TYR A 101 17.51 12.97 -8.59
N ALA A 102 17.50 11.67 -8.36
CA ALA A 102 16.52 11.03 -7.52
C ALA A 102 16.57 11.48 -6.06
N SER A 103 17.72 11.97 -5.57
CA SER A 103 17.87 12.49 -4.22
C SER A 103 17.04 13.76 -3.98
N TYR A 104 16.94 14.62 -4.97
CA TYR A 104 16.08 15.81 -4.91
C TYR A 104 14.61 15.40 -4.90
N TRP A 105 14.23 14.53 -5.81
CA TRP A 105 12.86 14.05 -5.91
C TRP A 105 12.37 13.34 -4.65
N ILE A 106 13.21 12.48 -4.02
CA ILE A 106 12.83 11.78 -2.80
C ILE A 106 12.58 12.70 -1.62
N LYS A 107 13.33 13.83 -1.55
CA LYS A 107 13.18 14.83 -0.49
C LYS A 107 11.87 15.62 -0.61
N ASP A 108 11.38 15.84 -1.82
CA ASP A 108 10.16 16.62 -2.08
C ASP A 108 8.87 15.88 -1.71
N HIS A 109 8.97 14.60 -1.35
CA HIS A 109 7.81 13.75 -1.08
C HIS A 109 7.71 13.32 0.37
N LYS A 110 6.47 13.20 0.85
CA LYS A 110 6.17 12.67 2.18
C LYS A 110 5.89 11.17 2.08
N TRP A 111 6.86 10.34 2.48
CA TRP A 111 6.80 8.88 2.44
C TRP A 111 6.28 8.27 3.74
N ALA A 112 6.61 8.91 4.88
CA ALA A 112 6.12 8.53 6.21
C ALA A 112 6.20 9.72 7.16
N ASP A 113 5.51 9.63 8.31
CA ASP A 113 5.52 10.71 9.30
C ASP A 113 6.85 10.84 10.02
N ASP A 114 7.58 9.74 10.17
CA ASP A 114 8.88 9.64 10.83
C ASP A 114 10.07 9.70 9.87
N GLN A 115 9.84 10.12 8.61
CA GLN A 115 10.94 10.18 7.65
C GLN A 115 12.01 11.20 8.06
N THR A 116 13.27 10.81 7.88
CA THR A 116 14.44 11.65 8.07
C THR A 116 15.39 11.50 6.91
N PHE A 117 16.15 12.56 6.62
CA PHE A 117 17.18 12.59 5.59
C PHE A 117 18.54 12.88 6.21
N GLU A 118 19.55 12.23 5.68
CA GLU A 118 20.96 12.45 5.99
C GLU A 118 21.68 12.64 4.66
N ASP A 119 22.16 13.85 4.40
CA ASP A 119 22.95 14.15 3.20
C ASP A 119 24.32 13.47 3.31
N ILE A 120 24.72 12.74 2.30
CA ILE A 120 26.05 12.16 2.15
C ILE A 120 26.97 13.20 1.50
N ASP A 121 26.45 13.84 0.44
CA ASP A 121 27.04 14.95 -0.28
C ASP A 121 25.95 15.79 -0.97
N ASP A 122 26.30 16.61 -1.97
CA ASP A 122 25.38 17.51 -2.66
C ASP A 122 24.30 16.76 -3.47
N GLU A 123 24.57 15.54 -3.92
CA GLU A 123 23.70 14.77 -4.82
C GLU A 123 23.18 13.47 -4.22
N ASP A 124 23.72 13.02 -3.08
CA ASP A 124 23.41 11.73 -2.47
C ASP A 124 22.81 11.89 -1.07
N VAL A 125 21.78 11.10 -0.78
CA VAL A 125 21.05 11.17 0.48
C VAL A 125 20.70 9.77 1.01
N ILE A 126 20.69 9.63 2.32
CA ILE A 126 20.08 8.48 2.99
C ILE A 126 18.73 8.90 3.54
N ILE A 127 17.65 8.25 3.07
CA ILE A 127 16.33 8.36 3.69
C ILE A 127 16.13 7.22 4.69
N ARG A 128 15.54 7.56 5.86
CA ARG A 128 15.07 6.61 6.87
C ARG A 128 13.61 6.87 7.15
N PHE A 129 12.82 5.82 7.22
CA PHE A 129 11.41 5.88 7.58
C PHE A 129 10.88 4.52 8.00
N SER A 130 9.72 4.52 8.67
CA SER A 130 8.99 3.31 9.01
C SER A 130 7.77 3.12 8.11
N SER A 131 7.53 1.89 7.68
CA SER A 131 6.32 1.54 6.93
C SER A 131 5.89 0.09 7.17
N CYS A 132 4.59 -0.15 7.17
CA CYS A 132 4.00 -1.49 7.12
C CYS A 132 3.73 -1.97 5.68
N GLN A 133 4.12 -1.20 4.67
CA GLN A 133 3.82 -1.43 3.25
C GLN A 133 5.05 -1.96 2.50
N PHE A 134 5.54 -3.15 2.91
CA PHE A 134 6.76 -3.75 2.38
C PHE A 134 6.81 -3.79 0.84
N ALA A 135 5.71 -4.20 0.20
CA ALA A 135 5.62 -4.29 -1.27
C ALA A 135 5.74 -2.90 -1.92
N LYS A 136 5.10 -1.87 -1.34
CA LYS A 136 5.14 -0.50 -1.87
C LYS A 136 6.53 0.13 -1.72
N VAL A 137 7.24 -0.16 -0.63
CA VAL A 137 8.64 0.26 -0.48
C VAL A 137 9.53 -0.43 -1.51
N MET A 138 9.25 -1.70 -1.84
CA MET A 138 9.98 -2.42 -2.89
C MET A 138 9.70 -1.81 -4.27
N GLU A 139 8.44 -1.51 -4.60
CA GLU A 139 8.07 -0.81 -5.83
C GLU A 139 8.81 0.53 -5.96
N LEU A 140 8.84 1.32 -4.87
CA LEU A 140 9.56 2.59 -4.84
C LEU A 140 11.03 2.41 -5.17
N VAL A 141 11.73 1.51 -4.48
CA VAL A 141 13.16 1.28 -4.69
C VAL A 141 13.44 0.80 -6.12
N LEU A 142 12.63 -0.12 -6.64
CA LEU A 142 12.81 -0.64 -7.99
C LEU A 142 12.49 0.41 -9.06
N SER A 143 11.53 1.31 -8.83
CA SER A 143 11.18 2.39 -9.76
C SER A 143 12.29 3.43 -9.93
N LEU A 144 13.15 3.61 -8.92
CA LEU A 144 14.30 4.49 -8.97
C LEU A 144 15.52 3.83 -9.64
N GLY A 145 15.43 2.54 -9.98
CA GLY A 145 16.48 1.81 -10.69
C GLY A 145 17.82 1.82 -9.97
N SER A 146 18.89 2.18 -10.68
CA SER A 146 20.24 2.25 -10.12
C SER A 146 20.46 3.39 -9.14
N SER A 147 19.55 4.36 -9.10
CA SER A 147 19.67 5.51 -8.19
C SER A 147 19.21 5.21 -6.77
N ALA A 148 18.66 4.02 -6.48
CA ALA A 148 18.25 3.65 -5.13
C ALA A 148 18.84 2.30 -4.71
N LYS A 149 19.40 2.29 -3.49
CA LYS A 149 20.01 1.09 -2.90
C LYS A 149 19.54 0.93 -1.46
N PRO A 150 18.77 -0.12 -1.16
CA PRO A 150 18.37 -0.37 0.22
C PRO A 150 19.56 -0.84 1.06
N LEU A 151 19.68 -0.27 2.26
CA LEU A 151 20.73 -0.58 3.23
C LEU A 151 20.20 -1.36 4.44
N ALA A 152 18.92 -1.17 4.79
CA ALA A 152 18.27 -1.89 5.89
C ALA A 152 16.75 -1.98 5.68
N PRO A 153 16.08 -2.96 6.31
CA PRO A 153 16.66 -4.09 7.06
C PRO A 153 17.25 -5.17 6.14
N LYS A 154 18.04 -6.06 6.71
CA LYS A 154 18.72 -7.14 5.94
C LYS A 154 17.74 -8.02 5.14
N SER A 155 16.56 -8.32 5.68
CA SER A 155 15.53 -9.08 4.98
C SER A 155 15.03 -8.37 3.72
N PHE A 156 14.85 -7.05 3.79
CA PHE A 156 14.45 -6.23 2.64
C PHE A 156 15.56 -6.16 1.59
N VAL A 157 16.81 -5.93 2.02
CA VAL A 157 17.98 -5.91 1.15
C VAL A 157 18.15 -7.24 0.40
N ASN A 158 17.97 -8.36 1.10
CA ASN A 158 18.05 -9.68 0.46
C ASN A 158 16.96 -9.87 -0.58
N LYS A 159 15.70 -9.49 -0.27
CA LYS A 159 14.60 -9.60 -1.23
C LYS A 159 14.80 -8.70 -2.45
N TRP A 160 15.28 -7.47 -2.25
CA TRP A 160 15.65 -6.58 -3.35
C TRP A 160 16.74 -7.19 -4.24
N LYS A 161 17.78 -7.80 -3.66
CA LYS A 161 18.83 -8.48 -4.45
C LYS A 161 18.29 -9.65 -5.27
N GLU A 162 17.34 -10.41 -4.72
CA GLU A 162 16.65 -11.48 -5.46
C GLU A 162 15.91 -10.93 -6.68
N GLU A 163 15.12 -9.85 -6.51
CA GLU A 163 14.39 -9.21 -7.61
C GLU A 163 15.33 -8.65 -8.69
N VAL A 164 16.38 -7.91 -8.30
CA VAL A 164 17.37 -7.38 -9.25
C VAL A 164 18.11 -8.50 -9.99
N THR A 165 18.44 -9.59 -9.29
CA THR A 165 19.08 -10.76 -9.91
C THR A 165 18.15 -11.45 -10.91
N ALA A 166 16.86 -11.55 -10.59
CA ALA A 166 15.85 -12.09 -11.51
C ALA A 166 15.72 -11.23 -12.77
N MET A 167 15.65 -9.90 -12.60
CA MET A 167 15.64 -8.93 -13.72
C MET A 167 16.87 -9.10 -14.60
N PHE A 168 18.07 -9.20 -13.99
CA PHE A 168 19.31 -9.39 -14.75
C PHE A 168 19.34 -10.71 -15.55
N LYS A 169 18.83 -11.78 -14.97
CA LYS A 169 18.74 -13.08 -15.66
C LYS A 169 17.83 -13.03 -16.88
N SER A 170 16.69 -12.32 -16.78
CA SER A 170 15.73 -12.19 -17.89
C SER A 170 16.28 -11.42 -19.10
N LEU A 171 17.41 -10.70 -18.95
CA LEU A 171 18.08 -10.05 -20.08
C LEU A 171 18.87 -11.04 -20.97
N ASN A 172 19.13 -12.24 -20.47
CA ASN A 172 19.98 -13.24 -21.15
C ASN A 172 19.18 -14.48 -21.64
N GLU A 173 17.84 -14.42 -21.51
CA GLU A 173 16.89 -15.40 -22.06
C GLU A 173 16.29 -14.89 -23.38
#